data_2f9728a94c6bfd82713af55d34b1d6ed
#
_entry.id   2f9728a94c6bfd82713af55d34b1d6ed
#
_cell.length_a   1.000
_cell.length_b   1.000
_cell.length_c   1.000
_cell.angle_alpha   90.00
_cell.angle_beta   90.00
_cell.angle_gamma   90.00
#
_symmetry.space_group_name_H-M   'P 1'
#
loop_
_entity.id
_entity.type
_entity.pdbx_description
1 polymer ?
#
loop_
_entity_poly.entity_id
_entity_poly.type
_entity_poly.pdbx_seq_one_letter_code
_entity_poly.pdbx_strand_id
1 'polypeptide(L)'
;MKYSWKFIKDNIHNHENTFVFERLPSVKLAHSNNSQLIKSDYVLSGDYIKIKYMNWRPFKNADGKIFAVRKKESVDSIIIKNTFPYNLRKGIQHYNLFSVESLSVTEVNSQLYEFVGGKNIWFVNHPSIQSIPDLWHCHYFFITNDDSDLPDIVPTIALNHPV
;
A
#
# COMPACT_ATOMS: atom_id res chain seq x y z
N MET A 1 -13.74 14.68 -10.30
CA MET A 1 -13.67 15.49 -9.07
C MET A 1 -12.35 15.17 -8.36
N LYS A 2 -11.67 16.18 -7.80
CA LYS A 2 -10.46 15.94 -6.96
C LYS A 2 -10.86 15.88 -5.50
N TYR A 3 -10.46 14.82 -4.81
CA TYR A 3 -10.79 14.63 -3.40
C TYR A 3 -9.96 15.56 -2.50
N SER A 4 -10.66 16.33 -1.66
CA SER A 4 -10.05 17.21 -0.66
C SER A 4 -9.79 16.44 0.65
N TRP A 5 -8.95 17.01 1.50
CA TRP A 5 -8.71 16.47 2.85
C TRP A 5 -10.01 16.34 3.67
N LYS A 6 -10.86 17.38 3.59
CA LYS A 6 -12.16 17.34 4.27
C LYS A 6 -13.02 16.18 3.74
N PHE A 7 -13.10 16.00 2.41
CA PHE A 7 -13.84 14.87 1.83
C PHE A 7 -13.35 13.52 2.33
N ILE A 8 -12.03 13.32 2.38
CA ILE A 8 -11.44 12.08 2.87
C ILE A 8 -11.82 11.84 4.32
N LYS A 9 -11.68 12.85 5.19
CA LYS A 9 -12.07 12.78 6.61
C LYS A 9 -13.55 12.41 6.80
N ASP A 10 -14.41 12.98 5.98
CA ASP A 10 -15.86 12.78 6.10
C ASP A 10 -16.31 11.38 5.61
N ASN A 11 -15.49 10.68 4.82
CA ASN A 11 -15.84 9.39 4.22
C ASN A 11 -15.06 8.19 4.77
N ILE A 12 -14.07 8.42 5.62
CA ILE A 12 -13.32 7.34 6.28
C ILE A 12 -13.66 7.31 7.77
N HIS A 13 -14.22 6.19 8.22
CA HIS A 13 -14.63 5.98 9.60
C HIS A 13 -14.05 4.68 10.15
N ASN A 14 -13.47 4.74 11.33
CA ASN A 14 -12.90 3.58 12.03
C ASN A 14 -11.90 2.79 11.18
N HIS A 15 -11.11 3.49 10.34
CA HIS A 15 -10.14 2.88 9.42
C HIS A 15 -10.75 1.91 8.40
N GLU A 16 -12.04 2.02 8.15
CA GLU A 16 -12.76 1.28 7.11
C GLU A 16 -13.20 2.19 5.99
N ASN A 17 -13.15 1.69 4.78
CA ASN A 17 -13.58 2.43 3.60
C ASN A 17 -14.65 1.65 2.84
N THR A 18 -15.85 2.22 2.80
CA THR A 18 -16.96 1.77 1.95
C THR A 18 -17.12 2.61 0.69
N PHE A 19 -16.42 3.73 0.61
CA PHE A 19 -16.44 4.63 -0.53
C PHE A 19 -15.38 4.23 -1.57
N VAL A 20 -15.76 4.14 -2.83
CA VAL A 20 -14.83 3.84 -3.92
C VAL A 20 -14.17 5.12 -4.41
N PHE A 21 -12.94 5.37 -3.99
CA PHE A 21 -12.14 6.46 -4.53
C PHE A 21 -11.75 6.20 -5.99
N GLU A 22 -11.96 7.20 -6.83
CA GLU A 22 -11.62 7.11 -8.26
C GLU A 22 -10.21 7.63 -8.55
N ARG A 23 -9.64 7.10 -9.61
CA ARG A 23 -8.41 7.58 -10.24
C ARG A 23 -8.76 8.42 -11.47
N LEU A 24 -7.81 9.24 -11.91
CA LEU A 24 -7.92 9.83 -13.27
C LEU A 24 -7.99 8.70 -14.29
N PRO A 25 -8.73 8.87 -15.42
CA PRO A 25 -8.89 7.82 -16.43
C PRO A 25 -7.58 7.19 -16.91
N SER A 26 -6.55 8.00 -17.16
CA SER A 26 -5.22 7.53 -17.57
C SER A 26 -4.53 6.71 -16.47
N VAL A 27 -4.65 7.12 -15.22
CA VAL A 27 -4.09 6.40 -14.07
C VAL A 27 -4.86 5.10 -13.82
N LYS A 28 -6.19 5.13 -13.97
CA LYS A 28 -7.03 3.93 -13.87
C LYS A 28 -6.67 2.89 -14.92
N LEU A 29 -6.45 3.31 -16.16
CA LEU A 29 -6.02 2.41 -17.25
C LEU A 29 -4.65 1.80 -16.96
N ALA A 30 -3.68 2.62 -16.56
CA ALA A 30 -2.34 2.15 -16.21
C ALA A 30 -2.37 1.16 -15.03
N HIS A 31 -3.17 1.42 -14.01
CA HIS A 31 -3.39 0.51 -12.88
C HIS A 31 -3.99 -0.82 -13.32
N SER A 32 -5.01 -0.79 -14.19
CA SER A 32 -5.64 -2.01 -14.72
C SER A 32 -4.66 -2.85 -15.52
N ASN A 33 -3.88 -2.22 -16.42
CA ASN A 33 -2.86 -2.90 -17.22
C ASN A 33 -1.79 -3.54 -16.33
N ASN A 34 -1.31 -2.81 -15.32
CA ASN A 34 -0.33 -3.33 -14.38
C ASN A 34 -0.89 -4.52 -13.57
N SER A 35 -2.14 -4.44 -13.13
CA SER A 35 -2.80 -5.54 -12.42
C SER A 35 -2.95 -6.79 -13.28
N GLN A 36 -3.22 -6.64 -14.57
CA GLN A 36 -3.30 -7.77 -15.51
C GLN A 36 -1.94 -8.42 -15.72
N LEU A 37 -0.87 -7.64 -15.88
CA LEU A 37 0.51 -8.16 -15.99
C LEU A 37 0.92 -8.94 -14.74
N ILE A 38 0.64 -8.40 -13.56
CA ILE A 38 0.94 -9.08 -12.30
C ILE A 38 0.19 -10.41 -12.21
N LYS A 39 -1.10 -10.45 -12.53
CA LYS A 39 -1.90 -11.69 -12.52
C LYS A 39 -1.41 -12.71 -13.56
N SER A 40 -0.89 -12.24 -14.69
CA SER A 40 -0.30 -13.11 -15.72
C SER A 40 1.00 -13.77 -15.23
N ASP A 41 1.89 -13.00 -14.61
CA ASP A 41 3.27 -13.40 -14.35
C ASP A 41 3.49 -14.02 -12.97
N TYR A 42 2.62 -13.70 -11.99
CA TYR A 42 2.78 -14.12 -10.60
C TYR A 42 1.69 -15.09 -10.17
N VAL A 43 2.03 -15.98 -9.22
CA VAL A 43 1.06 -16.91 -8.62
C VAL A 43 0.02 -16.13 -7.83
N LEU A 44 0.48 -15.19 -6.98
CA LEU A 44 -0.35 -14.27 -6.21
C LEU A 44 0.08 -12.82 -6.46
N SER A 45 -0.85 -11.89 -6.46
CA SER A 45 -0.53 -10.46 -6.66
C SER A 45 0.43 -9.92 -5.60
N GLY A 46 0.32 -10.40 -4.36
CA GLY A 46 1.22 -10.04 -3.26
C GLY A 46 2.66 -10.50 -3.46
N ASP A 47 2.89 -11.55 -4.24
CA ASP A 47 4.25 -12.02 -4.56
C ASP A 47 5.05 -10.94 -5.30
N TYR A 48 4.41 -10.19 -6.19
CA TYR A 48 5.02 -9.05 -6.86
C TYR A 48 5.54 -7.99 -5.85
N ILE A 49 4.74 -7.62 -4.86
CA ILE A 49 5.11 -6.65 -3.82
C ILE A 49 6.27 -7.19 -2.98
N LYS A 50 6.17 -8.44 -2.53
CA LYS A 50 7.20 -9.09 -1.72
C LYS A 50 8.56 -9.12 -2.43
N ILE A 51 8.57 -9.47 -3.71
CA ILE A 51 9.81 -9.56 -4.50
C ILE A 51 10.37 -8.18 -4.80
N LYS A 52 9.53 -7.26 -5.27
CA LYS A 52 9.98 -5.95 -5.72
C LYS A 52 10.42 -5.03 -4.58
N TYR A 53 9.74 -5.08 -3.43
CA TYR A 53 9.92 -4.08 -2.37
C TYR A 53 10.34 -4.66 -1.02
N MET A 54 10.03 -5.94 -0.72
CA MET A 54 10.24 -6.53 0.60
C MET A 54 11.44 -7.48 0.66
N ASN A 55 12.25 -7.51 -0.40
CA ASN A 55 13.46 -8.32 -0.50
C ASN A 55 13.24 -9.83 -0.39
N TRP A 56 12.11 -10.33 -0.90
CA TRP A 56 11.85 -11.76 -1.03
C TRP A 56 12.45 -12.31 -2.31
N ARG A 57 12.77 -13.61 -2.31
CA ARG A 57 13.40 -14.27 -3.47
C ARG A 57 12.35 -14.76 -4.45
N PRO A 58 12.50 -14.51 -5.79
CA PRO A 58 11.62 -15.06 -6.81
C PRO A 58 11.96 -16.52 -7.12
N PHE A 59 10.93 -17.35 -7.29
CA PHE A 59 10.99 -18.68 -7.85
C PHE A 59 9.90 -18.85 -8.89
N LYS A 60 10.05 -19.82 -9.81
CA LYS A 60 9.01 -20.17 -10.77
C LYS A 60 8.40 -21.52 -10.43
N ASN A 61 7.09 -21.64 -10.55
CA ASN A 61 6.38 -22.90 -10.48
C ASN A 61 6.42 -23.66 -11.84
N ALA A 62 5.76 -24.83 -11.90
CA ALA A 62 5.71 -25.66 -13.11
C ALA A 62 5.08 -24.94 -14.31
N ASP A 63 4.13 -24.02 -14.08
CA ASP A 63 3.47 -23.22 -15.11
C ASP A 63 4.26 -21.98 -15.53
N GLY A 64 5.45 -21.78 -14.97
CA GLY A 64 6.32 -20.63 -15.25
C GLY A 64 5.93 -19.35 -14.51
N LYS A 65 4.95 -19.40 -13.62
CA LYS A 65 4.54 -18.25 -12.80
C LYS A 65 5.47 -18.05 -11.61
N ILE A 66 5.70 -16.79 -11.27
CA ILE A 66 6.63 -16.36 -10.23
C ILE A 66 5.90 -16.35 -8.86
N PHE A 67 6.58 -16.85 -7.83
CA PHE A 67 6.13 -16.76 -6.44
C PHE A 67 7.29 -16.33 -5.52
N ALA A 68 6.94 -15.72 -4.41
CA ALA A 68 7.91 -15.18 -3.45
C ALA A 68 8.26 -16.19 -2.36
N VAL A 69 9.55 -16.34 -2.09
CA VAL A 69 10.06 -17.15 -0.97
C VAL A 69 10.86 -16.26 -0.03
N ARG A 70 10.57 -16.38 1.26
CA ARG A 70 11.31 -15.65 2.31
C ARG A 70 12.80 -16.06 2.32
N LYS A 71 13.67 -15.08 2.52
CA LYS A 71 15.07 -15.25 2.86
C LYS A 71 15.42 -14.47 4.13
N LYS A 72 16.64 -14.63 4.64
CA LYS A 72 17.04 -14.04 5.93
C LYS A 72 16.82 -12.52 6.01
N GLU A 73 17.09 -11.81 4.93
CA GLU A 73 17.01 -10.34 4.87
C GLU A 73 15.64 -9.82 4.41
N SER A 74 14.64 -10.70 4.23
CA SER A 74 13.28 -10.30 3.86
C SER A 74 12.63 -9.51 4.98
N VAL A 75 11.95 -8.41 4.62
CA VAL A 75 11.17 -7.62 5.56
C VAL A 75 9.71 -8.06 5.56
N ASP A 76 9.01 -7.82 6.66
CA ASP A 76 7.63 -8.23 6.88
C ASP A 76 6.61 -7.13 6.60
N SER A 77 7.03 -5.88 6.60
CA SER A 77 6.20 -4.75 6.24
C SER A 77 7.00 -3.65 5.55
N ILE A 78 6.32 -2.84 4.75
CA ILE A 78 6.93 -1.74 4.01
C ILE A 78 5.89 -0.66 3.67
N ILE A 79 6.33 0.59 3.68
CA ILE A 79 5.53 1.73 3.23
C ILE A 79 6.00 2.14 1.84
N ILE A 80 5.08 2.22 0.89
CA ILE A 80 5.38 2.53 -0.51
C ILE A 80 4.47 3.66 -0.99
N LYS A 81 5.05 4.66 -1.68
CA LYS A 81 4.26 5.67 -2.38
C LYS A 81 3.38 4.98 -3.43
N ASN A 82 2.09 5.31 -3.44
CA ASN A 82 1.16 4.69 -4.39
C ASN A 82 1.47 5.14 -5.81
N THR A 83 1.86 4.20 -6.67
CA THR A 83 2.20 4.47 -8.08
C THR A 83 0.98 4.89 -8.91
N PHE A 84 -0.22 4.47 -8.48
CA PHE A 84 -1.49 4.76 -9.15
C PHE A 84 -2.44 5.49 -8.19
N PRO A 85 -2.11 6.73 -7.77
CA PRO A 85 -2.84 7.41 -6.72
C PRO A 85 -4.29 7.72 -7.12
N TYR A 86 -5.15 7.87 -6.13
CA TYR A 86 -6.48 8.41 -6.32
C TYR A 86 -6.40 9.87 -6.78
N ASN A 87 -7.49 10.40 -7.32
CA ASN A 87 -7.55 11.77 -7.81
C ASN A 87 -7.64 12.79 -6.65
N LEU A 88 -6.52 13.01 -5.99
CA LEU A 88 -6.40 13.86 -4.80
C LEU A 88 -6.08 15.32 -5.16
N ARG A 89 -6.44 16.24 -4.28
CA ARG A 89 -5.97 17.63 -4.39
C ARG A 89 -4.47 17.70 -4.12
N LYS A 90 -3.83 18.71 -4.73
CA LYS A 90 -2.40 19.00 -4.53
C LYS A 90 -2.09 19.12 -3.02
N GLY A 91 -0.94 18.61 -2.61
CA GLY A 91 -0.48 18.60 -1.22
C GLY A 91 -0.98 17.40 -0.40
N ILE A 92 -1.86 16.54 -0.95
CA ILE A 92 -2.25 15.29 -0.31
C ILE A 92 -1.45 14.15 -0.93
N GLN A 93 -0.68 13.47 -0.10
CA GLN A 93 0.14 12.32 -0.50
C GLN A 93 -0.64 11.03 -0.26
N HIS A 94 -0.42 10.05 -1.14
CA HIS A 94 -1.05 8.74 -1.08
C HIS A 94 0.02 7.65 -1.03
N TYR A 95 0.04 6.88 0.07
CA TYR A 95 0.94 5.76 0.30
C TYR A 95 0.15 4.50 0.65
N ASN A 96 0.82 3.35 0.58
CA ASN A 96 0.33 2.09 1.09
C ASN A 96 1.32 1.54 2.12
N LEU A 97 0.80 1.00 3.21
CA LEU A 97 1.54 0.13 4.12
C LEU A 97 1.15 -1.32 3.78
N PHE A 98 2.10 -2.12 3.34
CA PHE A 98 1.94 -3.55 3.11
C PHE A 98 2.54 -4.35 4.26
N SER A 99 1.91 -5.45 4.64
CA SER A 99 2.40 -6.35 5.68
C SER A 99 2.06 -7.80 5.37
N VAL A 100 2.97 -8.70 5.71
CA VAL A 100 2.74 -10.16 5.61
C VAL A 100 1.66 -10.60 6.59
N GLU A 101 1.67 -10.01 7.79
CA GLU A 101 0.66 -10.23 8.81
C GLU A 101 -0.32 -9.07 8.87
N SER A 102 -1.56 -9.35 9.27
CA SER A 102 -2.52 -8.29 9.57
C SER A 102 -2.04 -7.47 10.77
N LEU A 103 -2.06 -6.15 10.62
CA LEU A 103 -1.63 -5.24 11.68
C LEU A 103 -2.84 -4.69 12.45
N SER A 104 -2.67 -4.56 13.76
CA SER A 104 -3.62 -3.85 14.62
C SER A 104 -3.60 -2.34 14.38
N VAL A 105 -4.63 -1.64 14.81
CA VAL A 105 -4.69 -0.17 14.75
C VAL A 105 -3.48 0.47 15.44
N THR A 106 -3.08 -0.04 16.59
CA THR A 106 -1.91 0.47 17.34
C THR A 106 -0.62 0.29 16.55
N GLU A 107 -0.42 -0.87 15.94
CA GLU A 107 0.78 -1.14 15.13
C GLU A 107 0.84 -0.25 13.89
N VAL A 108 -0.29 -0.08 13.18
CA VAL A 108 -0.37 0.82 12.02
C VAL A 108 -0.07 2.25 12.44
N ASN A 109 -0.72 2.75 13.49
CA ASN A 109 -0.52 4.11 13.96
C ASN A 109 0.93 4.37 14.39
N SER A 110 1.58 3.41 15.03
CA SER A 110 3.00 3.51 15.41
C SER A 110 3.90 3.66 14.18
N GLN A 111 3.73 2.81 13.18
CA GLN A 111 4.54 2.85 11.95
C GLN A 111 4.32 4.14 11.15
N LEU A 112 3.07 4.59 11.01
CA LEU A 112 2.75 5.81 10.27
C LEU A 112 3.20 7.07 11.03
N TYR A 113 3.13 7.09 12.35
CA TYR A 113 3.59 8.22 13.17
C TYR A 113 5.10 8.47 13.00
N GLU A 114 5.90 7.42 12.99
CA GLU A 114 7.34 7.53 12.76
C GLU A 114 7.69 8.09 11.38
N PHE A 115 6.83 7.83 10.39
CA PHE A 115 7.05 8.34 9.03
C PHE A 115 6.67 9.82 8.86
N VAL A 116 5.47 10.23 9.28
CA VAL A 116 4.91 11.56 8.92
C VAL A 116 4.51 12.43 10.11
N GLY A 117 4.61 11.93 11.33
CA GLY A 117 4.06 12.64 12.50
C GLY A 117 2.51 12.62 12.50
N GLY A 118 1.88 13.52 13.24
CA GLY A 118 0.55 13.36 13.75
C GLY A 118 -0.66 13.48 12.80
N LYS A 119 -0.55 13.94 11.56
CA LYS A 119 -1.74 14.19 10.71
C LYS A 119 -1.78 13.25 9.51
N ASN A 120 -2.41 12.10 9.71
CA ASN A 120 -2.69 11.16 8.64
C ASN A 120 -4.11 10.60 8.76
N ILE A 121 -4.61 10.04 7.67
CA ILE A 121 -5.85 9.24 7.61
C ILE A 121 -5.49 7.95 6.90
N TRP A 122 -5.83 6.83 7.50
CA TRP A 122 -5.63 5.54 6.87
C TRP A 122 -6.87 4.66 6.94
N PHE A 123 -6.98 3.74 5.99
CA PHE A 123 -8.08 2.79 5.91
C PHE A 123 -7.66 1.51 5.18
N VAL A 124 -8.35 0.43 5.49
CA VAL A 124 -8.30 -0.83 4.74
C VAL A 124 -9.50 -0.86 3.80
N ASN A 125 -9.25 -1.11 2.51
CA ASN A 125 -10.33 -1.31 1.56
C ASN A 125 -11.11 -2.59 1.85
N HIS A 126 -12.40 -2.56 1.60
CA HIS A 126 -13.23 -3.78 1.64
C HIS A 126 -12.62 -4.84 0.68
N PRO A 127 -12.59 -6.13 1.06
CA PRO A 127 -11.97 -7.19 0.23
C PRO A 127 -12.45 -7.22 -1.22
N SER A 128 -13.71 -6.88 -1.48
CA SER A 128 -14.29 -6.86 -2.83
C SER A 128 -13.67 -5.83 -3.78
N ILE A 129 -12.96 -4.82 -3.26
CA ILE A 129 -12.34 -3.74 -4.05
C ILE A 129 -10.82 -3.72 -3.93
N GLN A 130 -10.21 -4.71 -3.27
CA GLN A 130 -8.76 -4.82 -3.17
C GLN A 130 -8.16 -5.39 -4.45
N SER A 131 -7.14 -4.72 -4.99
CA SER A 131 -6.36 -5.22 -6.13
C SER A 131 -5.31 -6.26 -5.74
N ILE A 132 -4.90 -6.31 -4.48
CA ILE A 132 -3.92 -7.25 -3.92
C ILE A 132 -4.51 -7.88 -2.65
N PRO A 133 -5.50 -8.79 -2.78
CA PRO A 133 -6.24 -9.32 -1.63
C PRO A 133 -5.45 -10.33 -0.79
N ASP A 134 -4.37 -10.87 -1.31
CA ASP A 134 -3.53 -11.89 -0.67
C ASP A 134 -2.37 -11.33 0.17
N LEU A 135 -2.21 -10.00 0.20
CA LEU A 135 -1.26 -9.31 1.06
C LEU A 135 -1.98 -8.19 1.81
N TRP A 136 -1.94 -8.24 3.13
CA TRP A 136 -2.58 -7.21 3.94
C TRP A 136 -2.00 -5.83 3.63
N HIS A 137 -2.85 -4.83 3.45
CA HIS A 137 -2.41 -3.47 3.24
C HIS A 137 -3.49 -2.45 3.61
N CYS A 138 -3.03 -1.28 4.01
CA CYS A 138 -3.87 -0.10 4.15
C CYS A 138 -3.41 1.00 3.21
N HIS A 139 -4.36 1.83 2.81
CA HIS A 139 -4.10 3.10 2.16
C HIS A 139 -3.97 4.17 3.22
N TYR A 140 -3.02 5.08 3.07
CA TYR A 140 -2.99 6.22 3.93
C TYR A 140 -2.65 7.51 3.20
N PHE A 141 -3.21 8.59 3.71
CA PHE A 141 -3.06 9.93 3.20
C PHE A 141 -2.49 10.83 4.27
N PHE A 142 -1.67 11.78 3.86
CA PHE A 142 -1.20 12.86 4.72
C PHE A 142 -0.98 14.13 3.90
N ILE A 143 -0.95 15.27 4.57
CA ILE A 143 -0.73 16.57 3.95
C ILE A 143 0.72 16.96 4.15
N THR A 144 1.38 17.35 3.08
CA THR A 144 2.69 18.00 3.13
C THR A 144 2.59 19.43 2.65
N ASN A 145 3.39 20.29 3.25
CA ASN A 145 3.53 21.68 2.78
C ASN A 145 4.50 21.78 1.60
N ASP A 146 5.25 20.72 1.31
CA ASP A 146 6.25 20.68 0.26
C ASP A 146 6.24 19.33 -0.47
N ASP A 147 6.14 19.36 -1.80
CA ASP A 147 6.06 18.16 -2.65
C ASP A 147 7.43 17.55 -2.96
N SER A 148 8.55 18.14 -2.50
CA SER A 148 9.82 17.93 -3.19
C SER A 148 10.66 16.74 -2.72
N ASP A 149 10.54 16.22 -1.49
CA ASP A 149 11.56 15.32 -0.96
C ASP A 149 11.08 14.09 -0.17
N LEU A 150 9.87 13.62 -0.43
CA LEU A 150 9.39 12.40 0.23
C LEU A 150 9.87 11.14 -0.51
N PRO A 151 10.45 10.16 0.20
CA PRO A 151 10.94 8.94 -0.43
C PRO A 151 9.77 8.09 -0.98
N ASP A 152 10.02 7.40 -2.10
CA ASP A 152 9.06 6.49 -2.68
C ASP A 152 8.88 5.21 -1.84
N ILE A 153 9.91 4.83 -1.10
CA ILE A 153 9.94 3.63 -0.25
C ILE A 153 10.48 4.03 1.13
N VAL A 154 9.76 3.65 2.17
CA VAL A 154 10.17 3.86 3.56
C VAL A 154 10.30 2.51 4.25
N PRO A 155 11.51 2.12 4.71
CA PRO A 155 11.68 0.94 5.54
C PRO A 155 10.85 1.09 6.81
N THR A 156 10.05 0.11 7.13
CA THR A 156 9.39 0.04 8.42
C THR A 156 10.37 -0.47 9.45
N ILE A 157 10.34 0.09 10.65
CA ILE A 157 11.09 -0.48 11.77
C ILE A 157 10.45 -1.82 12.07
N ALA A 158 11.26 -2.89 11.99
CA ALA A 158 10.82 -4.20 12.43
C ALA A 158 10.33 -4.04 13.88
N LEU A 159 9.04 -4.24 14.10
CA LEU A 159 8.54 -4.41 15.45
C LEU A 159 9.26 -5.64 16.00
N ASN A 160 10.20 -5.42 16.90
CA ASN A 160 10.81 -6.49 17.67
C ASN A 160 9.69 -7.14 18.46
N HIS A 161 9.09 -8.18 17.91
CA HIS A 161 8.33 -9.10 18.75
C HIS A 161 9.34 -9.73 19.71
N PRO A 162 9.19 -9.54 21.01
CA PRO A 162 10.02 -10.27 21.96
C PRO A 162 9.78 -11.75 21.68
N VAL A 163 10.86 -12.42 21.43
CA VAL A 163 10.91 -13.89 21.30
C VAL A 163 10.46 -14.52 22.62
#